data_e0616da33bc2a48b06f82e32d849249f
#
_entry.id   e0616da33bc2a48b06f82e32d849249f
#
_cell.length_a   1.000
_cell.length_b   1.000
_cell.length_c   1.000
_cell.angle_alpha   90.00
_cell.angle_beta   90.00
_cell.angle_gamma   90.00
#
_symmetry.space_group_name_H-M   'P 1'
#
loop_
_entity.id
_entity.type
_entity.pdbx_description
1 polymer ?
#
loop_
_entity_poly.entity_id
_entity_poly.type
_entity_poly.pdbx_seq_one_letter_code
_entity_poly.pdbx_strand_id
1 'polypeptide(L)'
;MNQVNHSLLEVLKAKLGLAEDAIRYDFGELTITLSAQDLYQHMTQLRDTPGLLFSQNLDVCGVDYAEHPLRDHLPGRFAVVYHLLSTKLNHRLRVKVFCIDDEQPVVPSVVEIWAGANWFEREAFDLFG
;
A
#
# COMPACT_ATOMS: atom_id res chain seq x y z
N MET A 1 18.31 9.09 -1.57
CA MET A 1 17.65 7.87 -2.08
C MET A 1 18.69 7.02 -2.79
N ASN A 2 18.73 5.72 -2.53
CA ASN A 2 19.67 4.83 -3.18
C ASN A 2 19.25 4.46 -4.60
N GLN A 3 20.11 3.78 -5.36
CA GLN A 3 19.85 3.41 -6.75
C GLN A 3 18.63 2.47 -6.89
N VAL A 4 18.46 1.55 -5.96
CA VAL A 4 17.35 0.60 -5.98
C VAL A 4 16.02 1.36 -5.87
N ASN A 5 15.91 2.31 -4.95
CA ASN A 5 14.71 3.12 -4.78
C ASN A 5 14.46 4.07 -5.94
N HIS A 6 15.51 4.61 -6.56
CA HIS A 6 15.35 5.41 -7.78
C HIS A 6 14.75 4.60 -8.93
N SER A 7 15.26 3.39 -9.15
CA SER A 7 14.73 2.49 -10.17
C SER A 7 13.28 2.11 -9.89
N LEU A 8 12.98 1.79 -8.63
CA LEU A 8 11.62 1.46 -8.21
C LEU A 8 10.66 2.65 -8.45
N LEU A 9 11.07 3.85 -8.07
CA LEU A 9 10.27 5.06 -8.26
C LEU A 9 9.91 5.28 -9.72
N GLU A 10 10.88 5.14 -10.63
CA GLU A 10 10.65 5.31 -12.06
C GLU A 10 9.67 4.28 -12.62
N VAL A 11 9.79 3.02 -12.22
CA VAL A 11 8.89 1.95 -12.66
C VAL A 11 7.47 2.19 -12.14
N LEU A 12 7.33 2.62 -10.88
CA LEU A 12 6.02 2.94 -10.29
C LEU A 12 5.33 4.04 -11.09
N LYS A 13 6.04 5.11 -11.41
CA LYS A 13 5.47 6.21 -12.21
C LYS A 13 5.07 5.76 -13.61
N ALA A 14 5.94 4.99 -14.26
CA ALA A 14 5.73 4.57 -15.65
C ALA A 14 4.64 3.50 -15.79
N LYS A 15 4.59 2.53 -14.90
CA LYS A 15 3.72 1.35 -15.04
C LYS A 15 2.39 1.49 -14.33
N LEU A 16 2.34 2.14 -13.17
CA LEU A 16 1.08 2.37 -12.45
C LEU A 16 0.46 3.72 -12.78
N GLY A 17 1.21 4.62 -13.41
CA GLY A 17 0.70 5.94 -13.77
C GLY A 17 0.40 6.83 -12.57
N LEU A 18 1.11 6.63 -11.46
CA LEU A 18 0.87 7.37 -10.23
C LEU A 18 1.36 8.81 -10.33
N ALA A 19 0.58 9.75 -9.78
CA ALA A 19 1.00 11.14 -9.65
C ALA A 19 2.08 11.26 -8.57
N GLU A 20 2.89 12.31 -8.65
CA GLU A 20 3.98 12.52 -7.70
C GLU A 20 3.49 12.64 -6.25
N ASP A 21 2.33 13.25 -6.03
CA ASP A 21 1.75 13.40 -4.69
C ASP A 21 1.25 12.09 -4.10
N ALA A 22 1.10 11.05 -4.91
CA ALA A 22 0.74 9.71 -4.44
C ALA A 22 1.96 8.90 -3.99
N ILE A 23 3.18 9.42 -4.16
CA ILE A 23 4.42 8.72 -3.84
C ILE A 23 5.23 9.57 -2.87
N ARG A 24 5.64 8.96 -1.74
CA ARG A 24 6.49 9.58 -0.74
C ARG A 24 7.73 8.74 -0.48
N TYR A 25 8.84 9.42 -0.19
CA TYR A 25 10.05 8.78 0.30
C TYR A 25 10.30 9.26 1.73
N ASP A 26 10.17 8.34 2.69
CA ASP A 26 10.36 8.62 4.11
C ASP A 26 11.13 7.47 4.75
N PHE A 27 12.08 7.81 5.62
CA PHE A 27 12.81 6.82 6.43
C PHE A 27 13.43 5.69 5.60
N GLY A 28 13.92 6.02 4.41
CA GLY A 28 14.58 5.05 3.55
C GLY A 28 13.65 4.15 2.74
N GLU A 29 12.34 4.37 2.80
CA GLU A 29 11.36 3.58 2.07
C GLU A 29 10.42 4.44 1.25
N LEU A 30 9.97 3.88 0.12
CA LEU A 30 8.91 4.48 -0.67
C LEU A 30 7.55 4.05 -0.14
N THR A 31 6.62 5.00 -0.11
CA THR A 31 5.22 4.76 0.23
C THR A 31 4.36 5.28 -0.91
N ILE A 32 3.45 4.46 -1.39
CA ILE A 32 2.45 4.91 -2.37
C ILE A 32 1.08 4.88 -1.75
N THR A 33 0.22 5.81 -2.16
CA THR A 33 -1.18 5.85 -1.76
C THR A 33 -2.04 5.46 -2.94
N LEU A 34 -2.84 4.41 -2.78
CA LEU A 34 -3.75 3.91 -3.81
C LEU A 34 -5.19 4.11 -3.38
N SER A 35 -6.08 4.22 -4.36
CA SER A 35 -7.52 4.23 -4.09
C SER A 35 -8.00 2.80 -3.83
N ALA A 36 -9.01 2.66 -2.96
CA ALA A 36 -9.62 1.37 -2.69
C ALA A 36 -10.27 0.77 -3.94
N GLN A 37 -10.80 1.62 -4.82
CA GLN A 37 -11.43 1.17 -6.05
C GLN A 37 -10.48 0.43 -6.99
N ASP A 38 -9.24 0.92 -7.10
CA ASP A 38 -8.26 0.38 -8.04
C ASP A 38 -7.24 -0.53 -7.35
N LEU A 39 -7.45 -0.83 -6.08
CA LEU A 39 -6.47 -1.55 -5.27
C LEU A 39 -6.10 -2.91 -5.86
N TYR A 40 -7.10 -3.72 -6.21
CA TYR A 40 -6.84 -5.06 -6.73
C TYR A 40 -6.00 -5.02 -8.01
N GLN A 41 -6.36 -4.12 -8.92
CA GLN A 41 -5.64 -3.95 -10.19
C GLN A 41 -4.19 -3.52 -9.96
N HIS A 42 -3.99 -2.50 -9.12
CA HIS A 42 -2.65 -2.00 -8.82
C HIS A 42 -1.79 -3.03 -8.08
N MET A 43 -2.39 -3.76 -7.14
CA MET A 43 -1.67 -4.79 -6.39
C MET A 43 -1.25 -5.94 -7.31
N THR A 44 -2.10 -6.33 -8.26
CA THR A 44 -1.75 -7.34 -9.25
C THR A 44 -0.58 -6.87 -10.11
N GLN A 45 -0.58 -5.60 -10.52
CA GLN A 45 0.54 -5.02 -11.26
C GLN A 45 1.83 -5.00 -10.44
N LEU A 46 1.74 -4.70 -9.15
CA LEU A 46 2.90 -4.72 -8.25
C LEU A 46 3.50 -6.11 -8.15
N ARG A 47 2.68 -7.15 -8.14
CA ARG A 47 3.16 -8.53 -8.10
C ARG A 47 3.81 -8.96 -9.40
N ASP A 48 3.21 -8.63 -10.55
CA ASP A 48 3.51 -9.27 -11.83
C ASP A 48 4.39 -8.44 -12.77
N THR A 49 4.46 -7.12 -12.61
CA THR A 49 5.19 -6.25 -13.54
C THR A 49 6.70 -6.41 -13.40
N PRO A 50 7.44 -6.68 -14.50
CA PRO A 50 8.90 -6.64 -14.46
C PRO A 50 9.40 -5.29 -13.93
N GLY A 51 10.37 -5.33 -13.03
CA GLY A 51 10.84 -4.13 -12.32
C GLY A 51 10.13 -3.87 -11.01
N LEU A 52 8.99 -4.50 -10.76
CA LEU A 52 8.27 -4.44 -9.49
C LEU A 52 8.36 -5.77 -8.75
N LEU A 53 7.75 -6.81 -9.23
CA LEU A 53 7.83 -8.22 -8.79
C LEU A 53 7.76 -8.38 -7.26
N PHE A 54 6.80 -7.74 -6.63
CA PHE A 54 6.57 -7.88 -5.18
C PHE A 54 5.95 -9.24 -4.89
N SER A 55 6.81 -10.19 -4.54
CA SER A 55 6.43 -11.59 -4.33
C SER A 55 5.82 -11.85 -2.96
N GLN A 56 6.03 -10.95 -2.00
CA GLN A 56 5.59 -11.14 -0.63
C GLN A 56 4.89 -9.92 -0.08
N ASN A 57 3.78 -10.15 0.63
CA ASN A 57 3.15 -9.19 1.50
C ASN A 57 3.55 -9.56 2.93
N LEU A 58 4.44 -8.75 3.53
CA LEU A 58 5.03 -9.04 4.83
C LEU A 58 4.07 -8.77 5.98
N ASP A 59 3.20 -7.78 5.81
CA ASP A 59 2.34 -7.31 6.88
C ASP A 59 1.22 -6.44 6.34
N VAL A 60 0.08 -6.42 7.06
CA VAL A 60 -1.06 -5.53 6.78
C VAL A 60 -1.47 -4.91 8.10
N CYS A 61 -1.41 -3.59 8.19
CA CYS A 61 -1.72 -2.85 9.41
C CYS A 61 -2.88 -1.90 9.20
N GLY A 62 -3.81 -1.86 10.15
CA GLY A 62 -4.84 -0.83 10.18
C GLY A 62 -4.33 0.40 10.93
N VAL A 63 -4.69 1.58 10.44
CA VAL A 63 -4.30 2.85 11.06
C VAL A 63 -5.53 3.74 11.23
N ASP A 64 -5.70 4.29 12.42
CA ASP A 64 -6.77 5.23 12.75
C ASP A 64 -6.15 6.64 12.90
N TYR A 65 -6.56 7.55 12.05
CA TYR A 65 -6.07 8.93 12.05
C TYR A 65 -6.97 9.91 12.81
N ALA A 66 -7.90 9.43 13.62
CA ALA A 66 -8.88 10.29 14.30
C ALA A 66 -8.24 11.43 15.08
N GLU A 67 -7.06 11.21 15.70
CA GLU A 67 -6.37 12.19 16.50
C GLU A 67 -5.10 12.74 15.83
N HIS A 68 -4.93 12.42 14.53
CA HIS A 68 -3.78 12.92 13.79
C HIS A 68 -3.92 14.43 13.54
N PRO A 69 -2.85 15.24 13.70
CA PRO A 69 -2.92 16.68 13.48
C PRO A 69 -3.39 17.10 12.09
N LEU A 70 -3.15 16.26 11.07
CA LEU A 70 -3.53 16.53 9.68
C LEU A 70 -4.80 15.81 9.25
N ARG A 71 -5.62 15.34 10.20
CA ARG A 71 -6.81 14.55 9.92
C ARG A 71 -7.72 15.18 8.86
N ASP A 72 -7.96 16.49 8.95
CA ASP A 72 -8.86 17.18 8.03
C ASP A 72 -8.33 17.27 6.60
N HIS A 73 -7.05 17.00 6.40
CA HIS A 73 -6.38 17.01 5.11
C HIS A 73 -6.19 15.61 4.53
N LEU A 74 -6.62 14.57 5.24
CA LEU A 74 -6.49 13.18 4.80
C LEU A 74 -7.77 12.74 4.08
N PRO A 75 -7.66 11.80 3.11
CA PRO A 75 -8.81 11.27 2.38
C PRO A 75 -9.84 10.55 3.25
N GLY A 76 -9.44 10.06 4.43
CA GLY A 76 -10.32 9.38 5.34
C GLY A 76 -9.69 9.21 6.71
N ARG A 77 -10.47 8.73 7.68
CA ARG A 77 -10.01 8.50 9.04
C ARG A 77 -9.18 7.21 9.14
N PHE A 78 -9.63 6.15 8.47
CA PHE A 78 -9.01 4.83 8.55
C PHE A 78 -8.23 4.53 7.29
N ALA A 79 -7.07 3.91 7.45
CA ALA A 79 -6.26 3.43 6.35
C ALA A 79 -5.73 2.04 6.64
N VAL A 80 -5.46 1.29 5.58
CA VAL A 80 -4.77 0.00 5.66
C VAL A 80 -3.42 0.18 5.00
N VAL A 81 -2.37 -0.28 5.66
CA VAL A 81 -1.00 -0.18 5.16
C VAL A 81 -0.44 -1.58 4.92
N TYR A 82 -0.01 -1.81 3.69
CA TYR A 82 0.59 -3.07 3.26
C TYR A 82 2.10 -2.88 3.14
N HIS A 83 2.87 -3.86 3.63
CA HIS A 83 4.32 -3.87 3.50
C HIS A 83 4.72 -4.96 2.52
N LEU A 84 5.22 -4.57 1.37
CA LEU A 84 5.55 -5.49 0.28
C LEU A 84 7.05 -5.64 0.12
N LEU A 85 7.48 -6.83 -0.29
CA LEU A 85 8.88 -7.16 -0.52
C LEU A 85 9.03 -7.90 -1.85
N SER A 86 10.01 -7.48 -2.63
CA SER A 86 10.52 -8.26 -3.75
C SER A 86 11.86 -8.88 -3.34
N THR A 87 11.86 -10.20 -3.19
CA THR A 87 13.11 -10.92 -2.88
C THR A 87 14.04 -10.95 -4.09
N LYS A 88 13.46 -10.98 -5.28
CA LYS A 88 14.22 -11.04 -6.53
C LYS A 88 14.95 -9.73 -6.83
N LEU A 89 14.30 -8.60 -6.61
CA LEU A 89 14.85 -7.28 -6.92
C LEU A 89 15.38 -6.56 -5.68
N ASN A 90 15.20 -7.16 -4.50
CA ASN A 90 15.69 -6.65 -3.23
C ASN A 90 15.22 -5.21 -2.94
N HIS A 91 13.91 -4.97 -3.08
CA HIS A 91 13.33 -3.69 -2.72
C HIS A 91 12.02 -3.88 -1.94
N ARG A 92 11.66 -2.84 -1.21
CA ARG A 92 10.46 -2.81 -0.37
C ARG A 92 9.58 -1.64 -0.75
N LEU A 93 8.29 -1.80 -0.48
CA LEU A 93 7.30 -0.76 -0.75
C LEU A 93 6.23 -0.79 0.33
N ARG A 94 5.83 0.39 0.78
CA ARG A 94 4.68 0.55 1.65
C ARG A 94 3.52 1.05 0.80
N VAL A 95 2.38 0.37 0.88
CA VAL A 95 1.17 0.77 0.15
C VAL A 95 0.11 1.18 1.16
N LYS A 96 -0.37 2.41 1.06
CA LYS A 96 -1.40 2.95 1.93
C LYS A 96 -2.71 3.09 1.15
N VAL A 97 -3.81 2.60 1.74
CA VAL A 97 -5.14 2.68 1.15
C VAL A 97 -6.09 3.23 2.20
N PHE A 98 -6.74 4.35 1.91
CA PHE A 98 -7.76 4.89 2.80
C PHE A 98 -9.08 4.16 2.57
N CYS A 99 -9.80 3.87 3.66
CA CYS A 99 -11.10 3.22 3.58
C CYS A 99 -12.11 4.15 2.94
N ILE A 100 -13.06 3.57 2.19
CA ILE A 100 -14.07 4.32 1.44
C ILE A 100 -15.02 5.05 2.39
N ASP A 101 -15.36 4.43 3.52
CA ASP A 101 -16.33 4.96 4.47
C ASP A 101 -15.77 4.88 5.88
N ASP A 102 -15.72 6.02 6.59
CA ASP A 102 -15.22 6.07 7.96
C ASP A 102 -16.15 5.36 8.96
N GLU A 103 -17.43 5.27 8.66
CA GLU A 103 -18.40 4.58 9.52
C GLU A 103 -18.33 3.07 9.34
N GLN A 104 -18.05 2.62 8.11
CA GLN A 104 -17.87 1.22 7.79
C GLN A 104 -16.57 1.06 7.00
N PRO A 105 -15.43 1.04 7.70
CA PRO A 105 -14.14 0.99 7.01
C PRO A 105 -13.97 -0.35 6.27
N VAL A 106 -13.98 -0.29 4.95
CA VAL A 106 -13.86 -1.45 4.07
C VAL A 106 -12.81 -1.18 3.01
N VAL A 107 -11.98 -2.18 2.76
CA VAL A 107 -10.98 -2.18 1.70
C VAL A 107 -11.05 -3.53 0.99
N PRO A 108 -10.98 -3.57 -0.36
CA PRO A 108 -10.98 -4.84 -1.08
C PRO A 108 -9.85 -5.76 -0.61
N SER A 109 -10.12 -7.07 -0.54
CA SER A 109 -9.13 -8.05 -0.13
C SER A 109 -8.08 -8.28 -1.23
N VAL A 110 -6.84 -8.52 -0.82
CA VAL A 110 -5.74 -8.89 -1.72
C VAL A 110 -5.30 -10.35 -1.50
N VAL A 111 -6.12 -11.14 -0.84
CA VAL A 111 -5.80 -12.54 -0.51
C VAL A 111 -5.55 -13.39 -1.75
N GLU A 112 -6.22 -13.09 -2.86
CA GLU A 112 -6.00 -13.80 -4.12
C GLU A 112 -4.64 -13.49 -4.75
N ILE A 113 -4.07 -12.34 -4.39
CA ILE A 113 -2.75 -11.93 -4.90
C ILE A 113 -1.65 -12.51 -4.02
N TRP A 114 -1.82 -12.42 -2.70
CA TRP A 114 -0.88 -12.98 -1.72
C TRP A 114 -1.68 -13.73 -0.65
N ALA A 115 -1.58 -15.05 -0.66
CA ALA A 115 -2.39 -15.92 0.22
C ALA A 115 -2.24 -15.58 1.70
N GLY A 116 -1.05 -15.16 2.14
CA GLY A 116 -0.79 -14.78 3.52
C GLY A 116 -1.54 -13.53 3.99
N ALA A 117 -2.02 -12.69 3.07
CA ALA A 117 -2.70 -11.44 3.41
C ALA A 117 -4.00 -11.68 4.18
N ASN A 118 -4.64 -12.85 4.04
CA ASN A 118 -5.89 -13.14 4.73
C ASN A 118 -5.77 -12.98 6.25
N TRP A 119 -4.72 -13.52 6.84
CA TRP A 119 -4.49 -13.41 8.29
C TRP A 119 -4.24 -11.95 8.69
N PHE A 120 -3.37 -11.26 7.98
CA PHE A 120 -3.03 -9.87 8.31
C PHE A 120 -4.21 -8.93 8.11
N GLU A 121 -5.01 -9.14 7.07
CA GLU A 121 -6.20 -8.32 6.82
C GLU A 121 -7.22 -8.49 7.95
N ARG A 122 -7.39 -9.69 8.47
CA ARG A 122 -8.31 -9.94 9.60
C ARG A 122 -7.88 -9.19 10.85
N GLU A 123 -6.59 -9.19 11.17
CA GLU A 123 -6.06 -8.43 12.29
C GLU A 123 -6.27 -6.93 12.12
N ALA A 124 -6.05 -6.40 10.90
CA ALA A 124 -6.25 -4.99 10.61
C ALA A 124 -7.71 -4.57 10.78
N PHE A 125 -8.65 -5.38 10.30
CA PHE A 125 -10.08 -5.07 10.44
C PHE A 125 -10.56 -5.20 11.88
N ASP A 126 -10.02 -6.12 12.65
CA ASP A 126 -10.33 -6.24 14.07
C ASP A 126 -9.94 -4.97 14.85
N LEU A 127 -8.88 -4.30 14.43
CA LEU A 127 -8.46 -3.03 15.01
C LEU A 127 -9.51 -1.93 14.82
N PHE A 128 -10.23 -1.95 13.71
CA PHE A 128 -11.28 -0.95 13.43
C PHE A 128 -12.60 -1.25 14.15
N GLY A 129 -12.70 -2.41 14.72
CA GLY A 129 -13.83 -2.80 15.56
C GLY A 129 -15.00 -3.36 14.92
#